data_c1e33a3c32a18fedbb77fcc111f7ef20
#
_entry.id   c1e33a3c32a18fedbb77fcc111f7ef20
#
_cell.length_a   1.000
_cell.length_b   1.000
_cell.length_c   1.000
_cell.angle_alpha   90.00
_cell.angle_beta   90.00
_cell.angle_gamma   90.00
#
_symmetry.space_group_name_H-M   'P 1'
#
loop_
_entity.id
_entity.type
_entity.pdbx_description
1 polymer ?
#
loop_
_entity_poly.entity_id
_entity_poly.type
_entity_poly.pdbx_seq_one_letter_code
_entity_poly.pdbx_strand_id
1 'polypeptide(L)'
;MVLNEIGWRISVLKGGYKNYRKLVLDELKDLSKYQFKILQGQTGSAKTKILNCLNNMNAQVIDLENLACHRGSLLGSEINKKQHSQRYFESLLHNAIDKFDCTKPIFIESESSKIGKLHLPKKLWTKLNESDRLLLNVPIDERIKSVSYTHLTLP
;
A
#
# COMPACT_ATOMS: atom_id res chain seq x y z
N MET A 1 14.65 13.06 32.48
CA MET A 1 13.39 12.99 31.73
C MET A 1 12.29 12.54 32.65
N VAL A 2 11.30 13.36 32.89
CA VAL A 2 10.23 13.19 33.90
C VAL A 2 9.59 11.80 33.88
N LEU A 3 9.32 11.21 32.72
CA LEU A 3 8.69 9.89 32.61
C LEU A 3 9.57 8.74 33.17
N ASN A 4 10.88 8.85 33.04
CA ASN A 4 11.82 7.86 33.61
C ASN A 4 11.86 7.93 35.14
N GLU A 5 11.71 9.15 35.68
CA GLU A 5 11.74 9.40 37.13
C GLU A 5 10.51 8.83 37.86
N ILE A 6 9.37 8.68 37.11
CA ILE A 6 8.15 8.05 37.62
C ILE A 6 8.06 6.55 37.27
N GLY A 7 9.19 5.92 36.89
CA GLY A 7 9.28 4.47 36.68
C GLY A 7 8.81 3.93 35.33
N TRP A 8 8.51 4.79 34.35
CA TRP A 8 8.13 4.35 33.01
C TRP A 8 9.36 3.95 32.19
N ARG A 9 9.28 2.79 31.52
CA ARG A 9 10.30 2.40 30.55
C ARG A 9 10.10 3.24 29.28
N ILE A 10 11.06 4.11 28.99
CA ILE A 10 11.03 4.98 27.84
C ILE A 10 12.23 4.71 26.92
N SER A 11 12.01 4.82 25.63
CA SER A 11 13.06 4.85 24.61
C SER A 11 13.01 6.19 23.90
N VAL A 12 14.16 6.81 23.70
CA VAL A 12 14.27 8.10 23.02
C VAL A 12 14.89 7.88 21.67
N LEU A 13 14.16 8.26 20.64
CA LEU A 13 14.70 8.23 19.29
C LEU A 13 15.73 9.36 19.12
N LYS A 14 17.00 9.00 18.92
CA LYS A 14 18.08 9.97 18.69
C LYS A 14 17.80 10.83 17.46
N GLY A 15 17.76 12.17 17.67
CA GLY A 15 17.39 13.13 16.62
C GLY A 15 15.90 13.24 16.35
N GLY A 16 15.06 12.57 17.13
CA GLY A 16 13.59 12.71 17.12
C GLY A 16 12.93 12.40 15.79
N TYR A 17 11.73 12.96 15.59
CA TYR A 17 10.91 12.73 14.39
C TYR A 17 11.62 13.11 13.07
N LYS A 18 12.51 14.10 13.08
CA LYS A 18 13.26 14.53 11.89
C LYS A 18 14.15 13.37 11.36
N ASN A 19 14.87 12.69 12.26
CA ASN A 19 15.72 11.56 11.88
C ASN A 19 14.90 10.37 11.42
N TYR A 20 13.77 10.07 12.08
CA TYR A 20 12.84 9.04 11.62
C TYR A 20 12.35 9.31 10.19
N ARG A 21 11.94 10.55 9.89
CA ARG A 21 11.50 10.93 8.55
C ARG A 21 12.59 10.80 7.50
N LYS A 22 13.82 11.17 7.87
CA LYS A 22 14.98 10.98 6.97
C LYS A 22 15.17 9.50 6.66
N LEU A 23 15.18 8.64 7.67
CA LEU A 23 15.29 7.19 7.49
C LEU A 23 14.21 6.65 6.55
N VAL A 24 12.93 6.94 6.81
CA VAL A 24 11.81 6.52 5.96
C VAL A 24 12.02 6.91 4.50
N LEU A 25 12.42 8.16 4.25
CA LEU A 25 12.64 8.64 2.89
C LEU A 25 13.87 8.01 2.22
N ASP A 26 14.93 7.77 2.96
CA ASP A 26 16.15 7.18 2.43
C ASP A 26 15.95 5.69 2.09
N GLU A 27 15.24 4.94 2.92
CA GLU A 27 14.92 3.53 2.66
C GLU A 27 13.93 3.36 1.50
N LEU A 28 12.95 4.25 1.36
CA LEU A 28 12.06 4.24 0.19
C LEU A 28 12.74 4.66 -1.13
N LYS A 29 13.98 5.14 -1.08
CA LYS A 29 14.78 5.43 -2.28
C LYS A 29 15.51 4.20 -2.82
N ASP A 30 15.83 3.21 -1.98
CA ASP A 30 16.52 1.99 -2.39
C ASP A 30 15.63 0.75 -2.16
N LEU A 31 14.91 0.40 -3.20
CA LEU A 31 14.06 -0.79 -3.25
C LEU A 31 14.65 -1.87 -4.17
N SER A 32 15.93 -1.79 -4.50
CA SER A 32 16.61 -2.67 -5.46
C SER A 32 16.57 -4.14 -5.02
N LYS A 33 16.67 -4.39 -3.71
CA LYS A 33 16.63 -5.73 -3.11
C LYS A 33 15.28 -6.43 -3.19
N TYR A 34 14.19 -5.70 -3.44
CA TYR A 34 12.84 -6.26 -3.47
C TYR A 34 12.39 -6.59 -4.90
N GLN A 35 11.63 -7.68 -5.03
CA GLN A 35 11.00 -8.11 -6.28
C GLN A 35 9.49 -7.89 -6.18
N PHE A 36 8.96 -7.03 -7.04
CA PHE A 36 7.53 -6.77 -7.10
C PHE A 36 6.86 -7.56 -8.22
N LYS A 37 5.63 -8.02 -7.97
CA LYS A 37 4.72 -8.63 -8.96
C LYS A 37 3.44 -7.82 -8.98
N ILE A 38 3.14 -7.18 -10.08
CA ILE A 38 2.02 -6.24 -10.19
C ILE A 38 0.78 -6.97 -10.69
N LEU A 39 -0.28 -6.96 -9.89
CA LEU A 39 -1.60 -7.42 -10.33
C LEU A 39 -2.26 -6.35 -11.19
N GLN A 40 -2.35 -6.60 -12.49
CA GLN A 40 -2.97 -5.72 -13.45
C GLN A 40 -4.29 -6.31 -13.95
N GLY A 41 -5.33 -5.51 -14.00
CA GLY A 41 -6.64 -5.92 -14.50
C GLY A 41 -7.60 -4.75 -14.50
N GLN A 42 -8.61 -4.85 -15.35
CA GLN A 42 -9.65 -3.82 -15.46
C GLN A 42 -10.51 -3.75 -14.19
N THR A 43 -11.31 -2.69 -14.06
CA THR A 43 -12.29 -2.57 -12.96
C THR A 43 -13.20 -3.80 -12.93
N GLY A 44 -13.46 -4.32 -11.73
CA GLY A 44 -14.24 -5.54 -11.53
C GLY A 44 -13.48 -6.85 -11.72
N SER A 45 -12.17 -6.83 -12.03
CA SER A 45 -11.35 -8.04 -12.18
C SER A 45 -10.93 -8.69 -10.86
N ALA A 46 -11.51 -8.29 -9.75
CA ALA A 46 -11.30 -8.84 -8.42
C ALA A 46 -9.84 -8.76 -7.88
N LYS A 47 -9.05 -7.77 -8.32
CA LYS A 47 -7.66 -7.55 -7.84
C LYS A 47 -7.55 -7.59 -6.32
N THR A 48 -8.35 -6.80 -5.63
CA THR A 48 -8.33 -6.72 -4.15
C THR A 48 -8.70 -8.03 -3.49
N LYS A 49 -9.65 -8.81 -4.06
CA LYS A 49 -9.98 -10.16 -3.56
C LYS A 49 -8.80 -11.11 -3.71
N ILE A 50 -8.09 -11.05 -4.84
CA ILE A 50 -6.90 -11.87 -5.07
C ILE A 50 -5.77 -11.47 -4.11
N LEU A 51 -5.52 -10.18 -3.90
CA LEU A 51 -4.55 -9.73 -2.91
C LEU A 51 -4.89 -10.23 -1.51
N ASN A 52 -6.16 -10.18 -1.11
CA ASN A 52 -6.61 -10.71 0.18
C ASN A 52 -6.39 -12.23 0.28
N CYS A 53 -6.67 -12.99 -0.78
CA CYS A 53 -6.39 -14.43 -0.82
C CYS A 53 -4.89 -14.71 -0.68
N LEU A 54 -4.04 -13.99 -1.42
CA LEU A 54 -2.59 -14.10 -1.33
C LEU A 54 -2.09 -13.79 0.10
N ASN A 55 -2.61 -12.74 0.71
CA ASN A 55 -2.29 -12.39 2.10
C ASN A 55 -2.69 -13.49 3.09
N ASN A 56 -3.87 -14.09 2.92
CA ASN A 56 -4.32 -15.22 3.74
C ASN A 56 -3.46 -16.49 3.55
N MET A 57 -2.78 -16.59 2.42
CA MET A 57 -1.79 -17.64 2.13
C MET A 57 -0.37 -17.28 2.61
N ASN A 58 -0.23 -16.24 3.42
CA ASN A 58 1.04 -15.72 3.93
C ASN A 58 2.00 -15.22 2.82
N ALA A 59 1.49 -14.84 1.66
CA ALA A 59 2.27 -14.11 0.67
C ALA A 59 2.48 -12.65 1.10
N GLN A 60 3.55 -12.04 0.62
CA GLN A 60 3.84 -10.63 0.89
C GLN A 60 2.99 -9.75 -0.03
N VAL A 61 2.13 -8.94 0.55
CA VAL A 61 1.15 -8.14 -0.18
C VAL A 61 1.19 -6.68 0.26
N ILE A 62 1.12 -5.76 -0.69
CA ILE A 62 0.88 -4.34 -0.45
C ILE A 62 -0.45 -3.96 -1.11
N ASP A 63 -1.42 -3.58 -0.29
CA ASP A 63 -2.68 -2.97 -0.70
C ASP A 63 -2.54 -1.45 -0.61
N LEU A 64 -2.24 -0.81 -1.74
CA LEU A 64 -2.00 0.64 -1.80
C LEU A 64 -3.24 1.46 -1.51
N GLU A 65 -4.41 1.01 -1.94
CA GLU A 65 -5.69 1.67 -1.68
C GLU A 65 -5.99 1.70 -0.18
N ASN A 66 -5.80 0.56 0.49
CA ASN A 66 -5.99 0.47 1.94
C ASN A 66 -4.98 1.34 2.70
N LEU A 67 -3.69 1.28 2.34
CA LEU A 67 -2.66 2.14 2.95
C LEU A 67 -2.93 3.64 2.73
N ALA A 68 -3.54 4.01 1.61
CA ALA A 68 -3.91 5.37 1.28
C ALA A 68 -5.23 5.83 1.92
N CYS A 69 -6.01 4.92 2.52
CA CYS A 69 -7.38 5.18 2.96
C CYS A 69 -8.23 5.78 1.82
N HIS A 70 -8.13 5.20 0.61
CA HIS A 70 -8.77 5.73 -0.59
C HIS A 70 -8.89 4.64 -1.65
N ARG A 71 -10.08 4.41 -2.16
CA ARG A 71 -10.28 3.57 -3.35
C ARG A 71 -9.79 4.36 -4.57
N GLY A 72 -8.95 3.79 -5.41
CA GLY A 72 -8.25 4.47 -6.52
C GLY A 72 -9.11 5.17 -7.58
N SER A 73 -10.45 5.09 -7.46
CA SER A 73 -11.39 5.75 -8.37
C SER A 73 -11.56 7.26 -8.06
N LEU A 74 -12.05 8.04 -9.04
CA LEU A 74 -12.36 9.47 -8.87
C LEU A 74 -13.34 9.77 -7.72
N LEU A 75 -14.21 8.81 -7.36
CA LEU A 75 -15.16 8.89 -6.27
C LEU A 75 -14.74 8.04 -5.06
N GLY A 76 -13.48 7.65 -5.00
CA GLY A 76 -12.96 6.66 -4.08
C GLY A 76 -12.70 7.13 -2.65
N SER A 77 -13.11 8.35 -2.28
CA SER A 77 -13.06 8.76 -0.87
C SER A 77 -14.08 7.93 -0.08
N GLU A 78 -13.62 7.19 0.94
CA GLU A 78 -14.52 6.49 1.84
C GLU A 78 -15.36 7.50 2.62
N ILE A 79 -16.69 7.31 2.60
CA ILE A 79 -17.63 8.10 3.39
C ILE A 79 -17.22 7.94 4.87
N ASN A 80 -16.92 9.05 5.55
CA ASN A 80 -16.48 9.12 6.95
C ASN A 80 -15.01 8.78 7.27
N LYS A 81 -14.13 8.54 6.28
CA LYS A 81 -12.70 8.41 6.54
C LYS A 81 -11.90 9.49 5.81
N LYS A 82 -11.11 10.24 6.58
CA LYS A 82 -10.21 11.24 6.00
C LYS A 82 -8.96 10.55 5.48
N GLN A 83 -8.61 10.82 4.22
CA GLN A 83 -7.37 10.34 3.64
C GLN A 83 -6.15 10.78 4.49
N HIS A 84 -5.17 9.89 4.62
CA HIS A 84 -3.95 10.16 5.38
C HIS A 84 -3.15 11.35 4.83
N SER A 85 -2.25 11.89 5.65
CA SER A 85 -1.24 12.82 5.13
C SER A 85 -0.19 12.06 4.32
N GLN A 86 0.47 12.74 3.37
CA GLN A 86 1.57 12.16 2.58
C GLN A 86 2.65 11.53 3.47
N ARG A 87 3.06 12.22 4.53
CA ARG A 87 4.08 11.73 5.47
C ARG A 87 3.67 10.45 6.19
N TYR A 88 2.40 10.35 6.58
CA TYR A 88 1.90 9.17 7.26
C TYR A 88 1.79 7.99 6.31
N PHE A 89 1.28 8.20 5.09
CA PHE A 89 1.23 7.20 4.03
C PHE A 89 2.63 6.63 3.72
N GLU A 90 3.64 7.49 3.55
CA GLU A 90 5.02 7.04 3.34
C GLU A 90 5.56 6.22 4.50
N SER A 91 5.22 6.58 5.75
CA SER A 91 5.59 5.80 6.92
C SER A 91 4.90 4.44 6.98
N LEU A 92 3.61 4.36 6.61
CA LEU A 92 2.88 3.10 6.52
C LEU A 92 3.47 2.19 5.45
N LEU A 93 3.78 2.76 4.28
CA LEU A 93 4.38 2.05 3.16
C LEU A 93 5.77 1.51 3.53
N HIS A 94 6.61 2.32 4.15
CA HIS A 94 7.90 1.92 4.67
C HIS A 94 7.76 0.76 5.67
N ASN A 95 6.89 0.91 6.67
CA ASN A 95 6.66 -0.12 7.69
C ASN A 95 6.12 -1.44 7.12
N ALA A 96 5.38 -1.38 6.01
CA ALA A 96 4.93 -2.59 5.32
C ALA A 96 6.10 -3.28 4.62
N ILE A 97 6.91 -2.52 3.88
CA ILE A 97 8.04 -3.05 3.10
C ILE A 97 9.16 -3.58 4.02
N ASP A 98 9.46 -2.89 5.10
CA ASP A 98 10.53 -3.26 6.04
C ASP A 98 10.33 -4.64 6.70
N LYS A 99 9.08 -5.09 6.79
CA LYS A 99 8.74 -6.41 7.35
C LYS A 99 8.89 -7.56 6.34
N PHE A 100 9.13 -7.25 5.08
CA PHE A 100 9.14 -8.25 4.02
C PHE A 100 10.51 -8.88 3.84
N ASP A 101 10.50 -10.16 3.55
CA ASP A 101 11.64 -10.95 3.15
C ASP A 101 12.02 -10.62 1.70
N CYS A 102 13.19 -10.05 1.48
CA CYS A 102 13.65 -9.64 0.15
C CYS A 102 13.90 -10.81 -0.82
N THR A 103 13.90 -12.06 -0.32
CA THR A 103 14.06 -13.27 -1.15
C THR A 103 12.72 -13.72 -1.76
N LYS A 104 11.59 -13.17 -1.30
CA LYS A 104 10.24 -13.52 -1.75
C LYS A 104 9.61 -12.37 -2.52
N PRO A 105 8.76 -12.66 -3.51
CA PRO A 105 8.06 -11.61 -4.25
C PRO A 105 7.04 -10.88 -3.37
N ILE A 106 6.87 -9.59 -3.67
CA ILE A 106 5.84 -8.74 -3.08
C ILE A 106 4.77 -8.51 -4.13
N PHE A 107 3.54 -8.91 -3.83
CA PHE A 107 2.39 -8.67 -4.69
C PHE A 107 1.77 -7.32 -4.39
N ILE A 108 1.50 -6.56 -5.43
CA ILE A 108 0.94 -5.20 -5.34
C ILE A 108 -0.05 -4.98 -6.47
N GLU A 109 -1.09 -4.18 -6.23
CA GLU A 109 -2.02 -3.82 -7.30
C GLU A 109 -1.45 -2.75 -8.23
N SER A 110 -1.91 -2.79 -9.49
CA SER A 110 -1.60 -1.76 -10.48
C SER A 110 -2.41 -0.50 -10.18
N GLU A 111 -1.79 0.46 -9.54
CA GLU A 111 -2.36 1.77 -9.27
C GLU A 111 -1.60 2.86 -10.05
N SER A 112 -2.18 4.06 -10.11
CA SER A 112 -1.50 5.22 -10.68
C SER A 112 -0.44 5.76 -9.70
N SER A 113 0.44 6.63 -10.19
CA SER A 113 1.41 7.32 -9.31
C SER A 113 0.74 8.21 -8.25
N LYS A 114 -0.59 8.43 -8.38
CA LYS A 114 -1.39 9.26 -7.50
C LYS A 114 -2.64 8.49 -7.07
N ILE A 115 -2.87 8.42 -5.75
CA ILE A 115 -4.03 7.79 -5.13
C ILE A 115 -4.77 8.87 -4.32
N GLY A 116 -5.87 9.38 -4.85
CA GLY A 116 -6.54 10.56 -4.28
C GLY A 116 -5.62 11.77 -4.24
N LYS A 117 -5.25 12.24 -3.03
CA LYS A 117 -4.33 13.38 -2.80
C LYS A 117 -2.89 12.93 -2.54
N LEU A 118 -2.62 11.63 -2.47
CA LEU A 118 -1.32 11.08 -2.14
C LEU A 118 -0.55 10.68 -3.40
N HIS A 119 0.77 10.76 -3.30
CA HIS A 119 1.67 10.34 -4.38
C HIS A 119 2.53 9.18 -3.92
N LEU A 120 2.73 8.19 -4.79
CA LEU A 120 3.72 7.16 -4.57
C LEU A 120 5.13 7.78 -4.59
N PRO A 121 6.04 7.33 -3.71
CA PRO A 121 7.45 7.71 -3.80
C PRO A 121 7.99 7.45 -5.20
N LYS A 122 8.67 8.44 -5.79
CA LYS A 122 9.13 8.39 -7.19
C LYS A 122 9.93 7.10 -7.50
N LYS A 123 10.80 6.69 -6.60
CA LYS A 123 11.61 5.48 -6.78
C LYS A 123 10.79 4.19 -6.74
N LEU A 124 9.79 4.12 -5.86
CA LEU A 124 8.85 3.01 -5.88
C LEU A 124 8.07 2.97 -7.19
N TRP A 125 7.53 4.09 -7.64
CA TRP A 125 6.82 4.18 -8.91
C TRP A 125 7.66 3.71 -10.10
N THR A 126 8.92 4.16 -10.19
CA THR A 126 9.86 3.70 -11.21
C THR A 126 10.05 2.18 -11.12
N LYS A 127 10.34 1.66 -9.92
CA LYS A 127 10.54 0.23 -9.68
C LYS A 127 9.32 -0.62 -10.06
N LEU A 128 8.11 -0.15 -9.75
CA LEU A 128 6.87 -0.82 -10.15
C LEU A 128 6.70 -0.86 -11.67
N ASN A 129 7.02 0.23 -12.37
CA ASN A 129 6.91 0.25 -13.83
C ASN A 129 7.86 -0.73 -14.54
N GLU A 130 8.99 -1.05 -13.91
CA GLU A 130 9.98 -2.00 -14.39
C GLU A 130 9.70 -3.45 -13.94
N SER A 131 8.70 -3.66 -13.08
CA SER A 131 8.40 -4.95 -12.47
C SER A 131 7.46 -5.78 -13.35
N ASP A 132 7.52 -7.10 -13.15
CA ASP A 132 6.66 -8.06 -13.86
C ASP A 132 5.18 -7.83 -13.55
N ARG A 133 4.35 -7.98 -14.57
CA ARG A 133 2.91 -7.80 -14.49
C ARG A 133 2.17 -9.12 -14.64
N LEU A 134 1.24 -9.38 -13.74
CA LEU A 134 0.30 -10.48 -13.78
C LEU A 134 -1.03 -9.95 -14.27
N LEU A 135 -1.35 -10.20 -15.53
CA LEU A 135 -2.58 -9.71 -16.14
C LEU A 135 -3.74 -10.63 -15.77
N LEU A 136 -4.75 -10.05 -15.13
CA LEU A 136 -6.02 -10.70 -14.83
C LEU A 136 -6.98 -10.51 -16.00
N ASN A 137 -7.16 -11.55 -16.79
CA ASN A 137 -8.13 -11.56 -17.89
C ASN A 137 -9.46 -12.15 -17.41
N VAL A 138 -10.41 -11.28 -17.09
CA VAL A 138 -11.73 -11.65 -16.57
C VAL A 138 -12.79 -11.23 -17.59
N PRO A 139 -13.70 -12.15 -18.02
CA PRO A 139 -14.80 -11.82 -18.92
C PRO A 139 -15.66 -10.66 -18.43
N ILE A 140 -16.20 -9.88 -19.36
CA ILE A 140 -16.95 -8.66 -19.04
C ILE A 140 -18.16 -8.94 -18.14
N ASP A 141 -18.88 -10.04 -18.38
CA ASP A 141 -20.07 -10.43 -17.60
C ASP A 141 -19.74 -10.69 -16.12
N GLU A 142 -18.62 -11.35 -15.85
CA GLU A 142 -18.16 -11.59 -14.48
C GLU A 142 -17.68 -10.30 -13.80
N ARG A 143 -17.09 -9.38 -14.56
CA ARG A 143 -16.68 -8.08 -14.05
C ARG A 143 -17.89 -7.22 -13.68
N ILE A 144 -18.94 -7.20 -14.51
CA ILE A 144 -20.20 -6.49 -14.24
C ILE A 144 -20.82 -7.04 -12.95
N LYS A 145 -20.95 -8.35 -12.80
CA LYS A 145 -21.43 -8.99 -11.57
C LYS A 145 -20.62 -8.53 -10.34
N SER A 146 -19.30 -8.57 -10.43
CA SER A 146 -18.41 -8.15 -9.35
C SER A 146 -18.64 -6.69 -8.91
N VAL A 147 -18.82 -5.77 -9.86
CA VAL A 147 -19.08 -4.35 -9.59
C VAL A 147 -20.48 -4.16 -8.99
N SER A 148 -21.51 -4.82 -9.55
CA SER A 148 -22.89 -4.71 -9.07
C SER A 148 -23.03 -5.19 -7.62
N TYR A 149 -22.41 -6.30 -7.25
CA TYR A 149 -22.41 -6.77 -5.86
C TYR A 149 -21.74 -5.79 -4.91
N THR A 150 -20.68 -5.10 -5.35
CA THR A 150 -19.95 -4.14 -4.51
C THR A 150 -20.75 -2.86 -4.25
N HIS A 151 -21.65 -2.48 -5.18
CA HIS A 151 -22.49 -1.29 -5.04
C HIS A 151 -23.84 -1.55 -4.35
N LEU A 152 -24.35 -2.78 -4.40
CA LEU A 152 -25.64 -3.14 -3.79
C LEU A 152 -25.54 -3.54 -2.31
N THR A 153 -24.33 -3.78 -1.79
CA THR A 153 -24.10 -4.15 -0.38
C THR A 153 -23.58 -3.00 0.49
N LEU A 154 -23.78 -1.77 0.04
CA LEU A 154 -23.57 -0.60 0.91
C LEU A 154 -24.86 -0.39 1.74
N PRO A 155 -24.76 -0.33 3.08
CA PRO A 155 -25.88 -0.03 3.95
C PRO A 155 -26.41 1.38 3.74
#